data_93e5140df1a7a2af5dd689543131ffc8
#
_entry.id   93e5140df1a7a2af5dd689543131ffc8
#
_cell.length_a   1.000
_cell.length_b   1.000
_cell.length_c   1.000
_cell.angle_alpha   90.00
_cell.angle_beta   90.00
_cell.angle_gamma   90.00
#
_symmetry.space_group_name_H-M   'P 1'
#
loop_
_entity.id
_entity.type
_entity.pdbx_description
1 polymer ?
#
loop_
_entity_poly.entity_id
_entity_poly.type
_entity_poly.pdbx_seq_one_letter_code
_entity_poly.pdbx_strand_id
1 'polypeptide(L)'
;MSYTPSNQPVRSTPPQSDYELIDVDPHFLRVVRYFRSLDLGIWAATTAAFPLALQAWEKLEPAEGAFKAPGKVPGGALRTATLLGFVGGFYLAYVRSSKRFLGWTENSREVSKDRYEIKKLLSQEKLPYHENVSVLDDRLKDIANRNSQYSFTAIAILPWFNFAHHPYHGVSIDKYYVDRPGEEAWGFKLKPFAEIQAKYAKHIE
;
A
#
# COMPACT_ATOMS: atom_id res chain seq x y z
N MET A 1 -20.32 -25.53 13.58
CA MET A 1 -18.89 -25.85 13.76
C MET A 1 -18.24 -24.61 14.37
N SER A 2 -17.80 -24.68 15.63
CA SER A 2 -17.10 -23.59 16.29
C SER A 2 -15.72 -23.43 15.66
N TYR A 3 -15.42 -22.27 15.11
CA TYR A 3 -14.11 -21.92 14.59
C TYR A 3 -13.14 -21.76 15.77
N THR A 4 -12.10 -22.56 15.79
CA THR A 4 -10.99 -22.38 16.74
C THR A 4 -9.89 -21.61 15.99
N PRO A 5 -9.59 -20.35 16.34
CA PRO A 5 -8.51 -19.61 15.69
C PRO A 5 -7.19 -20.38 15.89
N SER A 6 -6.43 -20.53 14.82
CA SER A 6 -5.10 -21.14 14.93
C SER A 6 -4.20 -20.18 15.68
N ASN A 7 -3.89 -20.52 16.91
CA ASN A 7 -2.99 -19.76 17.80
C ASN A 7 -1.51 -19.86 17.38
N GLN A 8 -1.22 -20.25 16.17
CA GLN A 8 0.15 -20.25 15.68
C GLN A 8 0.52 -18.82 15.24
N PRO A 9 1.46 -18.19 15.92
CA PRO A 9 2.00 -16.93 15.44
C PRO A 9 2.61 -17.19 14.08
N VAL A 10 2.02 -16.61 13.09
CA VAL A 10 2.55 -16.65 11.75
C VAL A 10 3.88 -15.88 11.77
N ARG A 11 4.98 -16.62 11.86
CA ARG A 11 6.32 -16.09 11.78
C ARG A 11 6.65 -15.77 10.33
N SER A 12 6.15 -14.67 9.83
CA SER A 12 6.84 -14.01 8.73
C SER A 12 8.05 -13.31 9.34
N THR A 13 9.24 -13.88 9.17
CA THR A 13 10.46 -13.10 9.34
C THR A 13 10.36 -12.00 8.28
N PRO A 14 10.24 -10.72 8.67
CA PRO A 14 10.22 -9.68 7.66
C PRO A 14 11.47 -9.80 6.80
N PRO A 15 11.39 -9.61 5.48
CA PRO A 15 12.57 -9.65 4.64
C PRO A 15 13.59 -8.67 5.20
N GLN A 16 14.85 -9.06 5.21
CA GLN A 16 15.93 -8.20 5.65
C GLN A 16 15.92 -6.95 4.76
N SER A 17 15.75 -5.79 5.36
CA SER A 17 15.63 -4.51 4.67
C SER A 17 16.63 -3.51 5.25
N ASP A 18 17.13 -2.61 4.41
CA ASP A 18 18.10 -1.58 4.81
C ASP A 18 17.45 -0.46 5.62
N TYR A 19 16.13 -0.34 5.54
CA TYR A 19 15.34 0.71 6.18
C TYR A 19 14.26 0.12 7.08
N GLU A 20 13.62 0.95 7.89
CA GLU A 20 12.61 0.51 8.84
C GLU A 20 11.36 -0.06 8.15
N LEU A 21 10.92 -1.23 8.59
CA LEU A 21 9.66 -1.81 8.19
C LEU A 21 8.49 -1.01 8.78
N ILE A 22 7.63 -0.50 7.92
CA ILE A 22 6.41 0.21 8.32
C ILE A 22 5.23 -0.75 8.37
N ASP A 23 5.04 -1.53 7.29
CA ASP A 23 3.86 -2.38 7.12
C ASP A 23 4.13 -3.43 6.05
N VAL A 24 3.86 -4.69 6.34
CA VAL A 24 4.05 -5.81 5.39
C VAL A 24 2.90 -5.89 4.39
N ASP A 25 1.69 -5.53 4.83
CA ASP A 25 0.49 -5.60 3.99
C ASP A 25 -0.37 -4.33 4.13
N PRO A 26 0.12 -3.18 3.64
CA PRO A 26 -0.58 -1.92 3.78
C PRO A 26 -1.87 -1.91 2.96
N HIS A 27 -2.95 -1.37 3.54
CA HIS A 27 -4.19 -1.17 2.82
C HIS A 27 -4.00 -0.28 1.59
N PHE A 28 -4.66 -0.61 0.48
CA PHE A 28 -4.57 0.09 -0.81
C PHE A 28 -4.60 1.62 -0.69
N LEU A 29 -5.62 2.15 0.00
CA LEU A 29 -5.76 3.60 0.18
C LEU A 29 -4.60 4.22 0.96
N ARG A 30 -4.00 3.47 1.89
CA ARG A 30 -2.85 3.92 2.65
C ARG A 30 -1.63 4.06 1.73
N VAL A 31 -1.37 3.08 0.88
CA VAL A 31 -0.27 3.13 -0.10
C VAL A 31 -0.42 4.35 -1.02
N VAL A 32 -1.64 4.60 -1.53
CA VAL A 32 -1.92 5.74 -2.43
C VAL A 32 -1.75 7.08 -1.69
N ARG A 33 -2.18 7.21 -0.43
CA ARG A 33 -2.00 8.42 0.38
C ARG A 33 -0.54 8.74 0.69
N TYR A 34 0.34 7.77 0.53
CA TYR A 34 1.79 7.89 0.76
C TYR A 34 2.57 8.14 -0.53
N PHE A 35 1.91 8.36 -1.65
CA PHE A 35 2.59 8.75 -2.89
C PHE A 35 3.37 10.05 -2.68
N ARG A 36 4.61 10.06 -3.14
CA ARG A 36 5.44 11.26 -3.25
C ARG A 36 5.13 11.98 -4.57
N SER A 37 5.50 13.25 -4.65
CA SER A 37 5.37 14.02 -5.91
C SER A 37 6.08 13.33 -7.08
N LEU A 38 7.21 12.66 -6.81
CA LEU A 38 7.92 11.86 -7.81
C LEU A 38 7.10 10.67 -8.33
N ASP A 39 6.34 10.00 -7.47
CA ASP A 39 5.48 8.87 -7.87
C ASP A 39 4.36 9.38 -8.80
N LEU A 40 3.76 10.53 -8.48
CA LEU A 40 2.76 11.19 -9.33
C LEU A 40 3.37 11.63 -10.66
N GLY A 41 4.60 12.16 -10.63
CA GLY A 41 5.34 12.54 -11.83
C GLY A 41 5.62 11.33 -12.75
N ILE A 42 6.05 10.20 -12.17
CA ILE A 42 6.26 8.95 -12.90
C ILE A 42 4.95 8.46 -13.51
N TRP A 43 3.86 8.50 -12.76
CA TRP A 43 2.54 8.11 -13.25
C TRP A 43 2.11 8.96 -14.44
N ALA A 44 2.19 10.28 -14.32
CA ALA A 44 1.84 11.21 -15.40
C ALA A 44 2.75 11.01 -16.63
N ALA A 45 4.07 10.91 -16.43
CA ALA A 45 5.03 10.73 -17.50
C ALA A 45 4.80 9.40 -18.25
N THR A 46 4.56 8.30 -17.53
CA THR A 46 4.25 7.00 -18.15
C THR A 46 2.94 7.06 -18.94
N THR A 47 1.91 7.72 -18.39
CA THR A 47 0.63 7.90 -19.07
C THR A 47 0.81 8.63 -20.43
N ALA A 48 1.66 9.66 -20.45
CA ALA A 48 1.94 10.40 -21.69
C ALA A 48 2.89 9.66 -22.64
N ALA A 49 3.86 8.92 -22.09
CA ALA A 49 4.89 8.24 -22.90
C ALA A 49 4.31 7.18 -23.84
N PHE A 50 3.29 6.42 -23.42
CA PHE A 50 2.71 5.35 -24.23
C PHE A 50 2.11 5.84 -25.55
N PRO A 51 1.18 6.81 -25.58
CA PRO A 51 0.64 7.32 -26.84
C PRO A 51 1.69 8.05 -27.67
N LEU A 52 2.65 8.74 -27.02
CA LEU A 52 3.75 9.42 -27.73
C LEU A 52 4.70 8.41 -28.38
N ALA A 53 5.05 7.33 -27.68
CA ALA A 53 5.88 6.26 -28.24
C ALA A 53 5.19 5.59 -29.42
N LEU A 54 3.88 5.31 -29.32
CA LEU A 54 3.12 4.72 -30.42
C LEU A 54 3.08 5.66 -31.65
N GLN A 55 2.91 6.96 -31.45
CA GLN A 55 2.97 7.94 -32.54
C GLN A 55 4.37 8.02 -33.17
N ALA A 56 5.41 8.02 -32.33
CA ALA A 56 6.79 8.05 -32.83
C ALA A 56 7.12 6.80 -33.62
N TRP A 57 6.72 5.62 -33.12
CA TRP A 57 6.92 4.35 -33.81
C TRP A 57 6.25 4.33 -35.19
N GLU A 58 4.98 4.72 -35.27
CA GLU A 58 4.23 4.77 -36.55
C GLU A 58 4.85 5.73 -37.57
N LYS A 59 5.50 6.81 -37.12
CA LYS A 59 6.21 7.73 -38.01
C LYS A 59 7.53 7.15 -38.53
N LEU A 60 8.22 6.33 -37.71
CA LEU A 60 9.50 5.74 -38.07
C LEU A 60 9.31 4.50 -38.96
N GLU A 61 8.32 3.70 -38.65
CA GLU A 61 8.02 2.44 -39.33
C GLU A 61 6.49 2.31 -39.56
N PRO A 62 5.95 2.93 -40.60
CA PRO A 62 4.53 2.88 -40.86
C PRO A 62 4.04 1.46 -41.11
N ALA A 63 3.05 1.02 -40.33
CA ALA A 63 2.45 -0.29 -40.48
C ALA A 63 1.58 -0.34 -41.73
N GLU A 64 2.03 -0.96 -42.80
CA GLU A 64 1.30 -1.08 -44.06
C GLU A 64 -0.03 -1.79 -43.83
N GLY A 65 -1.12 -1.12 -44.23
CA GLY A 65 -2.48 -1.66 -44.10
C GLY A 65 -3.11 -1.67 -42.71
N ALA A 66 -2.31 -1.39 -41.63
CA ALA A 66 -2.84 -1.39 -40.27
C ALA A 66 -3.71 -0.15 -39.99
N PHE A 67 -3.36 1.00 -40.57
CA PHE A 67 -4.06 2.25 -40.38
C PHE A 67 -4.48 2.87 -41.71
N LYS A 68 -5.63 3.59 -41.73
CA LYS A 68 -6.20 4.20 -42.95
C LYS A 68 -5.28 5.26 -43.59
N ALA A 69 -4.38 5.85 -42.83
CA ALA A 69 -3.43 6.84 -43.31
C ALA A 69 -2.03 6.53 -42.72
N PRO A 70 -1.01 6.26 -43.55
CA PRO A 70 0.36 6.03 -43.09
C PRO A 70 0.88 7.20 -42.24
N GLY A 71 1.57 6.89 -41.16
CA GLY A 71 2.13 7.89 -40.22
C GLY A 71 1.11 8.57 -39.30
N LYS A 72 -0.16 8.13 -39.31
CA LYS A 72 -1.22 8.65 -38.40
C LYS A 72 -1.86 7.52 -37.59
N VAL A 73 -1.62 7.50 -36.32
CA VAL A 73 -2.26 6.56 -35.40
C VAL A 73 -3.72 6.94 -35.21
N PRO A 74 -4.67 6.01 -35.35
CA PRO A 74 -6.11 6.27 -35.12
C PRO A 74 -6.35 6.69 -33.65
N GLY A 75 -7.34 7.57 -33.43
CA GLY A 75 -7.68 8.04 -32.10
C GLY A 75 -8.08 6.93 -31.12
N GLY A 76 -8.66 5.83 -31.60
CA GLY A 76 -8.94 4.63 -30.79
C GLY A 76 -7.68 4.00 -30.23
N ALA A 77 -6.66 3.77 -31.09
CA ALA A 77 -5.38 3.20 -30.67
C ALA A 77 -4.64 4.13 -29.66
N LEU A 78 -4.68 5.45 -29.88
CA LEU A 78 -4.12 6.42 -28.93
C LEU A 78 -4.81 6.37 -27.57
N ARG A 79 -6.14 6.26 -27.54
CA ARG A 79 -6.89 6.12 -26.27
C ARG A 79 -6.50 4.84 -25.54
N THR A 80 -6.39 3.73 -26.25
CA THR A 80 -5.94 2.45 -25.67
C THR A 80 -4.51 2.56 -25.14
N ALA A 81 -3.59 3.15 -25.89
CA ALA A 81 -2.22 3.39 -25.45
C ALA A 81 -2.19 4.28 -24.19
N THR A 82 -2.99 5.34 -24.15
CA THR A 82 -3.09 6.21 -22.98
C THR A 82 -3.62 5.45 -21.77
N LEU A 83 -4.66 4.61 -21.94
CA LEU A 83 -5.19 3.78 -20.86
C LEU A 83 -4.14 2.79 -20.32
N LEU A 84 -3.39 2.12 -21.21
CA LEU A 84 -2.30 1.22 -20.81
C LEU A 84 -1.20 1.98 -20.07
N GLY A 85 -0.82 3.17 -20.56
CA GLY A 85 0.13 4.05 -19.89
C GLY A 85 -0.36 4.51 -18.51
N PHE A 86 -1.66 4.82 -18.40
CA PHE A 86 -2.27 5.21 -17.12
C PHE A 86 -2.23 4.07 -16.10
N VAL A 87 -2.68 2.87 -16.48
CA VAL A 87 -2.68 1.71 -15.60
C VAL A 87 -1.25 1.29 -15.23
N GLY A 88 -0.36 1.22 -16.21
CA GLY A 88 1.05 0.88 -15.99
C GLY A 88 1.78 1.91 -15.13
N GLY A 89 1.54 3.20 -15.36
CA GLY A 89 2.11 4.29 -14.57
C GLY A 89 1.61 4.29 -13.13
N PHE A 90 0.30 4.03 -12.92
CA PHE A 90 -0.25 3.85 -11.58
C PHE A 90 0.41 2.67 -10.87
N TYR A 91 0.56 1.54 -11.55
CA TYR A 91 1.22 0.37 -10.99
C TYR A 91 2.67 0.67 -10.57
N LEU A 92 3.44 1.36 -11.40
CA LEU A 92 4.80 1.77 -11.06
C LEU A 92 4.84 2.66 -9.81
N ALA A 93 3.95 3.63 -9.71
CA ALA A 93 3.83 4.52 -8.54
C ALA A 93 3.46 3.71 -7.29
N TYR A 94 2.51 2.77 -7.41
CA TYR A 94 2.05 1.90 -6.33
C TYR A 94 3.17 1.00 -5.80
N VAL A 95 3.90 0.32 -6.69
CA VAL A 95 5.03 -0.55 -6.32
C VAL A 95 6.14 0.26 -5.63
N ARG A 96 6.45 1.46 -6.12
CA ARG A 96 7.43 2.35 -5.48
C ARG A 96 7.01 2.73 -4.05
N SER A 97 5.74 3.09 -3.86
CA SER A 97 5.21 3.38 -2.54
C SER A 97 5.23 2.15 -1.62
N SER A 98 4.80 0.99 -2.11
CA SER A 98 4.82 -0.27 -1.34
C SER A 98 6.24 -0.68 -0.91
N LYS A 99 7.25 -0.50 -1.77
CA LYS A 99 8.65 -0.76 -1.41
C LYS A 99 9.13 0.09 -0.24
N ARG A 100 8.63 1.32 -0.08
CA ARG A 100 8.92 2.16 1.08
C ARG A 100 8.28 1.62 2.36
N PHE A 101 7.05 1.08 2.27
CA PHE A 101 6.43 0.40 3.42
C PHE A 101 7.21 -0.83 3.87
N LEU A 102 7.78 -1.57 2.93
CA LEU A 102 8.62 -2.75 3.20
C LEU A 102 10.05 -2.41 3.66
N GLY A 103 10.44 -1.15 3.63
CA GLY A 103 11.80 -0.74 3.97
C GLY A 103 12.85 -1.11 2.91
N TRP A 104 12.45 -1.40 1.67
CA TRP A 104 13.38 -1.73 0.57
C TRP A 104 13.98 -0.49 -0.10
N THR A 105 13.42 0.67 0.16
CA THR A 105 13.90 1.96 -0.30
C THR A 105 13.81 2.98 0.81
N GLU A 106 14.55 4.09 0.71
CA GLU A 106 14.54 5.18 1.70
C GLU A 106 13.11 5.61 2.02
N ASN A 107 12.78 5.65 3.32
CA ASN A 107 11.43 5.84 3.81
C ASN A 107 11.31 6.69 5.10
N SER A 108 12.33 7.47 5.44
CA SER A 108 12.33 8.27 6.69
C SER A 108 11.10 9.18 6.82
N ARG A 109 10.67 9.78 5.71
CA ARG A 109 9.44 10.60 5.65
C ARG A 109 8.19 9.77 5.93
N GLU A 110 8.09 8.60 5.33
CA GLU A 110 6.96 7.68 5.50
C GLU A 110 6.90 7.14 6.93
N VAL A 111 8.05 6.81 7.52
CA VAL A 111 8.16 6.41 8.93
C VAL A 111 7.64 7.50 9.86
N SER A 112 8.07 8.74 9.66
CA SER A 112 7.59 9.87 10.49
C SER A 112 6.09 10.09 10.36
N LYS A 113 5.57 10.01 9.13
CA LYS A 113 4.14 10.16 8.85
C LYS A 113 3.33 9.00 9.47
N ASP A 114 3.80 7.78 9.33
CA ASP A 114 3.20 6.59 9.92
C ASP A 114 3.12 6.70 11.45
N ARG A 115 4.22 7.04 12.09
CA ARG A 115 4.27 7.22 13.55
C ARG A 115 3.29 8.29 14.02
N TYR A 116 3.21 9.41 13.30
CA TYR A 116 2.24 10.47 13.59
C TYR A 116 0.79 9.95 13.47
N GLU A 117 0.45 9.26 12.37
CA GLU A 117 -0.90 8.74 12.12
C GLU A 117 -1.31 7.70 13.17
N ILE A 118 -0.44 6.74 13.48
CA ILE A 118 -0.73 5.69 14.46
C ILE A 118 -0.84 6.27 15.87
N LYS A 119 0.09 7.14 16.31
CA LYS A 119 0.01 7.79 17.62
C LYS A 119 -1.26 8.63 17.75
N LYS A 120 -1.68 9.33 16.69
CA LYS A 120 -2.93 10.07 16.66
C LYS A 120 -4.15 9.15 16.83
N LEU A 121 -4.18 7.99 16.18
CA LEU A 121 -5.27 7.01 16.35
C LEU A 121 -5.29 6.47 17.79
N LEU A 122 -4.15 6.10 18.35
CA LEU A 122 -4.03 5.61 19.73
C LEU A 122 -4.46 6.67 20.75
N SER A 123 -4.14 7.94 20.53
CA SER A 123 -4.61 9.04 21.39
C SER A 123 -6.12 9.28 21.33
N GLN A 124 -6.76 8.90 20.21
CA GLN A 124 -8.21 8.94 20.02
C GLN A 124 -8.92 7.64 20.45
N GLU A 125 -8.20 6.70 21.08
CA GLU A 125 -8.71 5.39 21.47
C GLU A 125 -9.24 4.57 20.28
N LYS A 126 -8.65 4.75 19.09
CA LYS A 126 -9.01 3.99 17.89
C LYS A 126 -7.98 2.91 17.62
N LEU A 127 -8.44 1.76 17.15
CA LEU A 127 -7.55 0.71 16.71
C LEU A 127 -6.71 1.17 15.51
N PRO A 128 -5.41 0.89 15.51
CA PRO A 128 -4.54 1.12 14.36
C PRO A 128 -5.06 0.40 13.12
N TYR A 129 -4.61 0.83 11.96
CA TYR A 129 -4.93 0.22 10.66
C TYR A 129 -6.43 0.16 10.32
N HIS A 130 -7.25 0.95 11.01
CA HIS A 130 -8.71 0.98 10.85
C HIS A 130 -9.38 -0.38 11.07
N GLU A 131 -8.81 -1.24 11.89
CA GLU A 131 -9.36 -2.56 12.21
C GLU A 131 -10.80 -2.48 12.75
N ASN A 132 -11.13 -1.41 13.49
CA ASN A 132 -12.46 -1.16 14.04
C ASN A 132 -13.54 -0.91 12.97
N VAL A 133 -13.18 -0.64 11.73
CA VAL A 133 -14.12 -0.49 10.60
C VAL A 133 -14.09 -1.70 9.66
N SER A 134 -13.36 -2.76 10.03
CA SER A 134 -13.32 -3.98 9.26
C SER A 134 -14.67 -4.69 9.32
N VAL A 135 -15.24 -4.98 8.15
CA VAL A 135 -16.45 -5.79 7.98
C VAL A 135 -16.14 -7.29 7.86
N LEU A 136 -14.87 -7.67 8.01
CA LEU A 136 -14.44 -9.06 7.89
C LEU A 136 -14.77 -9.82 9.16
N ASP A 137 -15.37 -11.02 8.98
CA ASP A 137 -15.49 -12.02 10.03
C ASP A 137 -14.10 -12.51 10.48
N ASP A 138 -13.98 -13.03 11.70
CA ASP A 138 -12.71 -13.47 12.29
C ASP A 138 -12.02 -14.54 11.46
N ARG A 139 -12.79 -15.42 10.82
CA ARG A 139 -12.27 -16.41 9.87
C ARG A 139 -11.61 -15.76 8.66
N LEU A 140 -12.21 -14.71 8.11
CA LEU A 140 -11.66 -13.97 6.97
C LEU A 140 -10.45 -13.13 7.38
N LYS A 141 -10.44 -12.59 8.59
CA LYS A 141 -9.26 -11.91 9.16
C LYS A 141 -8.08 -12.88 9.29
N ASP A 142 -8.32 -14.12 9.73
CA ASP A 142 -7.27 -15.14 9.83
C ASP A 142 -6.75 -15.58 8.45
N ILE A 143 -7.62 -15.67 7.43
CA ILE A 143 -7.22 -15.93 6.05
C ILE A 143 -6.38 -14.77 5.51
N ALA A 144 -6.79 -13.53 5.74
CA ALA A 144 -6.04 -12.33 5.35
C ALA A 144 -4.66 -12.33 6.00
N ASN A 145 -4.57 -12.65 7.31
CA ASN A 145 -3.29 -12.79 8.02
C ASN A 145 -2.35 -13.79 7.35
N ARG A 146 -2.84 -14.98 7.05
CA ARG A 146 -1.99 -16.02 6.43
C ARG A 146 -1.50 -15.63 5.03
N ASN A 147 -2.30 -14.90 4.27
CA ASN A 147 -1.95 -14.45 2.93
C ASN A 147 -1.08 -13.18 2.93
N SER A 148 -1.20 -12.31 3.94
CA SER A 148 -0.43 -11.08 4.05
C SER A 148 1.08 -11.33 4.11
N GLN A 149 1.52 -12.48 4.64
CA GLN A 149 2.92 -12.85 4.71
C GLN A 149 3.61 -12.94 3.36
N TYR A 150 2.84 -13.24 2.31
CA TYR A 150 3.35 -13.43 0.95
C TYR A 150 2.98 -12.28 0.02
N SER A 151 2.18 -11.33 0.47
CA SER A 151 1.72 -10.21 -0.36
C SER A 151 2.88 -9.38 -0.91
N PHE A 152 3.96 -9.19 -0.12
CA PHE A 152 5.13 -8.44 -0.53
C PHE A 152 5.89 -9.11 -1.68
N THR A 153 5.91 -10.45 -1.78
CA THR A 153 6.54 -11.16 -2.91
C THR A 153 5.73 -11.00 -4.18
N ALA A 154 4.41 -10.95 -4.08
CA ALA A 154 3.53 -10.71 -5.22
C ALA A 154 3.70 -9.30 -5.81
N ILE A 155 3.92 -8.27 -4.99
CA ILE A 155 4.15 -6.89 -5.44
C ILE A 155 5.35 -6.76 -6.40
N ALA A 156 6.36 -7.63 -6.32
CA ALA A 156 7.51 -7.60 -7.21
C ALA A 156 7.19 -8.08 -8.63
N ILE A 157 6.15 -8.89 -8.81
CA ILE A 157 5.81 -9.58 -10.07
C ILE A 157 4.41 -9.21 -10.55
N LEU A 158 3.43 -9.15 -9.65
CA LEU A 158 2.04 -8.87 -9.94
C LEU A 158 1.51 -7.74 -9.07
N PRO A 159 0.59 -6.89 -9.57
CA PRO A 159 -0.07 -5.89 -8.75
C PRO A 159 -0.93 -6.60 -7.70
N TRP A 160 -0.54 -6.47 -6.45
CA TRP A 160 -1.33 -6.93 -5.32
C TRP A 160 -1.90 -5.72 -4.58
N PHE A 161 -3.22 -5.70 -4.43
CA PHE A 161 -3.92 -4.62 -3.76
C PHE A 161 -4.67 -5.18 -2.56
N ASN A 162 -4.28 -4.77 -1.35
CA ASN A 162 -5.02 -5.10 -0.15
C ASN A 162 -6.16 -4.10 0.07
N PHE A 163 -7.40 -4.56 -0.03
CA PHE A 163 -8.60 -3.77 0.23
C PHE A 163 -9.25 -4.11 1.59
N ALA A 164 -8.66 -5.02 2.37
CA ALA A 164 -9.18 -5.46 3.64
C ALA A 164 -8.48 -4.76 4.80
N HIS A 165 -9.24 -4.44 5.86
CA HIS A 165 -8.68 -4.02 7.14
C HIS A 165 -8.52 -5.23 8.04
N HIS A 166 -7.29 -5.49 8.47
CA HIS A 166 -6.93 -6.60 9.35
C HIS A 166 -5.83 -6.17 10.33
N PRO A 167 -5.60 -6.89 11.45
CA PRO A 167 -4.63 -6.46 12.47
C PRO A 167 -3.18 -6.85 12.17
N TYR A 168 -2.92 -7.62 11.11
CA TYR A 168 -1.63 -8.28 10.87
C TYR A 168 -0.76 -7.50 9.88
N HIS A 169 0.11 -6.65 10.40
CA HIS A 169 0.96 -5.77 9.60
C HIS A 169 2.46 -6.05 9.76
N GLY A 170 2.83 -7.16 10.43
CA GLY A 170 4.22 -7.58 10.59
C GLY A 170 5.06 -6.70 11.53
N VAL A 171 4.43 -5.76 12.24
CA VAL A 171 5.08 -4.84 13.17
C VAL A 171 4.37 -4.82 14.51
N SER A 172 5.15 -4.67 15.61
CA SER A 172 4.57 -4.50 16.94
C SER A 172 4.08 -3.06 17.15
N ILE A 173 2.91 -2.94 17.77
CA ILE A 173 2.35 -1.63 18.18
C ILE A 173 3.22 -0.98 19.26
N ASP A 174 3.98 -1.75 20.03
CA ASP A 174 4.82 -1.25 21.12
C ASP A 174 5.87 -0.23 20.63
N LYS A 175 6.32 -0.33 19.37
CA LYS A 175 7.25 0.62 18.77
C LYS A 175 6.77 2.07 18.80
N TYR A 176 5.44 2.29 18.82
CA TYR A 176 4.84 3.63 18.84
C TYR A 176 4.76 4.24 20.24
N TYR A 177 4.91 3.45 21.30
CA TYR A 177 4.96 3.92 22.67
C TYR A 177 6.35 4.45 23.11
N VAL A 178 7.36 4.17 22.29
CA VAL A 178 8.70 4.74 22.48
C VAL A 178 8.81 6.02 21.68
N ASP A 179 8.96 7.17 22.34
CA ASP A 179 9.11 8.45 21.68
C ASP A 179 10.48 8.61 21.02
N ARG A 180 10.48 9.20 19.85
CA ARG A 180 11.70 9.62 19.14
C ARG A 180 11.91 11.13 19.31
N PRO A 181 13.13 11.61 19.15
CA PRO A 181 13.41 13.04 19.20
C PRO A 181 12.46 13.84 18.27
N GLY A 182 11.77 14.82 18.84
CA GLY A 182 10.81 15.68 18.13
C GLY A 182 9.36 15.18 18.14
N GLU A 183 9.08 13.93 18.54
CA GLU A 183 7.69 13.42 18.61
C GLU A 183 6.95 13.97 19.85
N GLU A 184 7.66 14.35 20.88
CA GLU A 184 7.12 14.97 22.09
C GLU A 184 6.33 16.25 21.78
N ALA A 185 6.72 16.98 20.73
CA ALA A 185 6.05 18.19 20.28
C ALA A 185 4.63 17.93 19.74
N TRP A 186 4.29 16.69 19.41
CA TRP A 186 2.95 16.34 18.93
C TRP A 186 1.90 16.34 20.04
N GLY A 187 2.30 16.23 21.32
CA GLY A 187 1.42 16.33 22.48
C GLY A 187 0.40 15.19 22.60
N PHE A 188 0.61 14.06 21.96
CA PHE A 188 -0.29 12.92 22.05
C PHE A 188 -0.16 12.20 23.39
N LYS A 189 -1.28 12.00 24.09
CA LYS A 189 -1.37 11.16 25.28
C LYS A 189 -1.86 9.78 24.87
N LEU A 190 -0.94 8.80 24.88
CA LEU A 190 -1.25 7.44 24.44
C LEU A 190 -1.84 6.64 25.61
N LYS A 191 -2.94 5.92 25.36
CA LYS A 191 -3.46 4.91 26.27
C LYS A 191 -2.85 3.53 25.98
N PRO A 192 -2.73 2.65 26.98
CA PRO A 192 -2.27 1.28 26.75
C PRO A 192 -3.10 0.58 25.69
N PHE A 193 -2.44 -0.09 24.75
CA PHE A 193 -3.13 -0.75 23.62
C PHE A 193 -4.14 -1.80 24.09
N ALA A 194 -3.83 -2.52 25.18
CA ALA A 194 -4.73 -3.52 25.77
C ALA A 194 -6.08 -2.91 26.22
N GLU A 195 -6.08 -1.67 26.75
CA GLU A 195 -7.33 -0.98 27.12
C GLU A 195 -8.17 -0.63 25.91
N ILE A 196 -7.51 -0.18 24.82
CA ILE A 196 -8.18 0.14 23.57
C ILE A 196 -8.81 -1.13 22.98
N GLN A 197 -8.06 -2.24 22.93
CA GLN A 197 -8.58 -3.53 22.44
C GLN A 197 -9.77 -4.03 23.27
N ALA A 198 -9.68 -3.96 24.60
CA ALA A 198 -10.76 -4.38 25.50
C ALA A 198 -12.05 -3.58 25.29
N LYS A 199 -11.93 -2.28 24.95
CA LYS A 199 -13.08 -1.43 24.61
C LYS A 199 -13.82 -1.95 23.37
N TYR A 200 -13.11 -2.33 22.33
CA TYR A 200 -13.70 -2.82 21.09
C TYR A 200 -14.20 -4.26 21.19
N ALA A 201 -13.57 -5.11 22.01
CA ALA A 201 -14.05 -6.47 22.26
C ALA A 201 -15.44 -6.49 22.92
N LYS A 202 -15.73 -5.55 23.82
CA LYS A 202 -17.04 -5.42 24.50
C LYS A 202 -18.19 -4.94 23.58
N HIS A 203 -17.88 -4.41 22.41
CA HIS A 203 -18.92 -3.95 21.46
C HIS A 203 -19.32 -5.03 20.44
N ILE A 204 -18.68 -6.19 20.47
CA ILE A 204 -18.92 -7.32 19.53
C ILE A 204 -19.81 -8.40 20.19
N GLU A 205 -19.98 -8.35 21.54
CA GLU A 205 -20.96 -9.14 22.29
C GLU A 205 -22.35 -8.46 22.29
#